data_2af7e48687ad3e225d4b12dc7480d31c
#
_entry.id   2af7e48687ad3e225d4b12dc7480d31c
#
_cell.length_a   1.000
_cell.length_b   1.000
_cell.length_c   1.000
_cell.angle_alpha   90.00
_cell.angle_beta   90.00
_cell.angle_gamma   90.00
#
_symmetry.space_group_name_H-M   'P 1'
#
loop_
_entity.id
_entity.type
_entity.pdbx_description
1 polymer ?
#
loop_
_entity_poly.entity_id
_entity_poly.type
_entity_poly.pdbx_seq_one_letter_code
_entity_poly.pdbx_strand_id
1 'polypeptide(L)'
;MRRLPVAAAMFLLLVGACKPQLFPPKATEGVDPHFDFSRWRIFPNQFQDHKIQLGGLIVQSDTKTNTVTIVAIQLPIVEHPAYGPKDTKKRSGEFAILYRGKIEPVYLQAGNRLIAVGLTGAPVKVEVDDVLRSLPAMTAQCIHFWNTGGKDIADFGYSGAGYESLREETYCETLPY
;
A
#
# COMPACT_ATOMS: atom_id res chain seq x y z
N MET A 1 25.87 62.77 1.67
CA MET A 1 26.17 61.30 1.84
C MET A 1 24.90 60.56 2.11
N ARG A 2 24.31 59.96 1.07
CA ARG A 2 23.04 59.18 1.15
C ARG A 2 23.39 57.71 1.33
N ARG A 3 22.99 57.12 2.45
CA ARG A 3 23.11 55.66 2.70
C ARG A 3 21.88 54.97 2.15
N LEU A 4 22.06 54.15 1.12
CA LEU A 4 21.03 53.22 0.64
C LEU A 4 20.90 52.02 1.62
N PRO A 5 19.70 51.61 2.00
CA PRO A 5 19.51 50.35 2.70
C PRO A 5 19.49 49.21 1.67
N VAL A 6 20.40 48.26 1.87
CA VAL A 6 20.43 47.00 1.14
C VAL A 6 19.28 46.13 1.70
N ALA A 7 18.20 46.04 0.96
CA ALA A 7 17.13 45.07 1.25
C ALA A 7 17.61 43.68 0.82
N ALA A 8 18.04 42.89 1.78
CA ALA A 8 18.31 41.46 1.58
C ALA A 8 16.97 40.74 1.38
N ALA A 9 16.63 40.48 0.13
CA ALA A 9 15.53 39.60 -0.22
C ALA A 9 15.94 38.15 0.09
N MET A 10 15.52 37.66 1.25
CA MET A 10 15.68 36.27 1.69
C MET A 10 14.63 35.41 0.95
N PHE A 11 15.04 34.87 -0.20
CA PHE A 11 14.26 33.92 -0.96
C PHE A 11 14.26 32.59 -0.19
N LEU A 12 13.22 32.35 0.64
CA LEU A 12 12.95 31.04 1.22
C LEU A 12 12.57 30.09 0.08
N LEU A 13 13.53 29.33 -0.38
CA LEU A 13 13.31 28.15 -1.20
C LEU A 13 12.55 27.12 -0.34
N LEU A 14 11.23 27.09 -0.45
CA LEU A 14 10.40 25.99 0.02
C LEU A 14 10.75 24.77 -0.84
N VAL A 15 11.74 24.01 -0.42
CA VAL A 15 12.01 22.67 -0.94
C VAL A 15 10.88 21.78 -0.42
N GLY A 16 9.76 21.75 -1.14
CA GLY A 16 8.71 20.78 -0.92
C GLY A 16 9.32 19.41 -1.17
N ALA A 17 9.51 18.63 -0.10
CA ALA A 17 9.87 17.23 -0.21
C ALA A 17 8.74 16.55 -1.00
N CYS A 18 8.95 16.29 -2.30
CA CYS A 18 8.04 15.49 -3.11
C CYS A 18 8.00 14.09 -2.53
N LYS A 19 6.92 13.73 -1.84
CA LYS A 19 6.64 12.32 -1.50
C LYS A 19 6.45 11.56 -2.81
N PRO A 20 7.02 10.36 -2.95
CA PRO A 20 6.77 9.54 -4.14
C PRO A 20 5.27 9.26 -4.25
N GLN A 21 4.69 9.63 -5.38
CA GLN A 21 3.27 9.48 -5.62
C GLN A 21 3.02 8.10 -6.23
N LEU A 22 2.77 7.09 -5.37
CA LEU A 22 2.51 5.72 -5.81
C LEU A 22 1.15 5.56 -6.51
N PHE A 23 0.18 6.41 -6.18
CA PHE A 23 -1.18 6.34 -6.68
C PHE A 23 -1.65 7.66 -7.29
N PRO A 24 -2.59 7.64 -8.24
CA PRO A 24 -3.27 8.85 -8.67
C PRO A 24 -3.93 9.56 -7.47
N PRO A 25 -3.92 10.91 -7.39
CA PRO A 25 -4.49 11.65 -6.26
C PRO A 25 -5.93 11.25 -5.94
N LYS A 26 -6.76 11.02 -6.96
CA LYS A 26 -8.15 10.57 -6.82
C LYS A 26 -8.29 9.23 -6.10
N ALA A 27 -7.30 8.34 -6.24
CA ALA A 27 -7.32 7.04 -5.56
C ALA A 27 -7.12 7.17 -4.05
N THR A 28 -6.36 8.16 -3.59
CA THR A 28 -6.06 8.38 -2.16
C THR A 28 -7.00 9.39 -1.50
N GLU A 29 -7.84 10.08 -2.27
CA GLU A 29 -8.83 11.00 -1.72
C GLU A 29 -9.82 10.27 -0.80
N GLY A 30 -10.03 10.82 0.41
CA GLY A 30 -10.94 10.24 1.41
C GLY A 30 -10.43 9.00 2.15
N VAL A 31 -9.15 8.65 2.01
CA VAL A 31 -8.53 7.58 2.82
C VAL A 31 -8.50 8.02 4.29
N ASP A 32 -8.99 7.15 5.19
CA ASP A 32 -8.92 7.35 6.63
C ASP A 32 -7.48 7.18 7.13
N PRO A 33 -6.81 8.26 7.59
CA PRO A 33 -5.43 8.18 8.06
C PRO A 33 -5.29 7.55 9.45
N HIS A 34 -6.41 7.37 10.15
CA HIS A 34 -6.46 6.85 11.52
C HIS A 34 -7.14 5.48 11.61
N PHE A 35 -7.23 4.77 10.49
CA PHE A 35 -7.88 3.47 10.44
C PHE A 35 -7.23 2.47 11.40
N ASP A 36 -8.03 1.90 12.31
CA ASP A 36 -7.59 0.90 13.28
C ASP A 36 -7.72 -0.52 12.69
N PHE A 37 -6.63 -1.01 12.11
CA PHE A 37 -6.54 -2.36 11.57
C PHE A 37 -6.86 -3.44 12.60
N SER A 38 -6.39 -3.28 13.84
CA SER A 38 -6.59 -4.29 14.90
C SER A 38 -8.05 -4.46 15.24
N ARG A 39 -8.78 -3.35 15.33
CA ARG A 39 -10.21 -3.36 15.58
C ARG A 39 -11.01 -3.90 14.39
N TRP A 40 -10.65 -3.50 13.15
CA TRP A 40 -11.26 -4.04 11.95
C TRP A 40 -11.10 -5.56 11.84
N ARG A 41 -9.92 -6.09 12.16
CA ARG A 41 -9.65 -7.53 12.15
C ARG A 41 -10.57 -8.31 13.09
N ILE A 42 -10.94 -7.74 14.24
CA ILE A 42 -11.82 -8.39 15.23
C ILE A 42 -13.30 -8.21 14.86
N PHE A 43 -13.66 -7.04 14.33
CA PHE A 43 -15.05 -6.66 14.04
C PHE A 43 -15.21 -6.18 12.58
N PRO A 44 -14.92 -7.01 11.57
CA PRO A 44 -14.85 -6.55 10.18
C PRO A 44 -16.19 -5.99 9.66
N ASN A 45 -17.32 -6.52 10.13
CA ASN A 45 -18.65 -6.06 9.72
C ASN A 45 -19.01 -4.65 10.22
N GLN A 46 -18.29 -4.12 11.21
CA GLN A 46 -18.52 -2.75 11.73
C GLN A 46 -17.80 -1.68 10.93
N PHE A 47 -16.93 -2.07 10.00
CA PHE A 47 -16.06 -1.18 9.23
C PHE A 47 -16.25 -1.34 7.73
N GLN A 48 -17.47 -1.61 7.26
CA GLN A 48 -17.76 -1.70 5.83
C GLN A 48 -17.71 -0.30 5.19
N ASP A 49 -17.33 -0.26 3.91
CA ASP A 49 -17.28 0.96 3.08
C ASP A 49 -16.32 2.05 3.57
N HIS A 50 -15.39 1.73 4.50
CA HIS A 50 -14.32 2.64 4.86
C HIS A 50 -13.24 2.63 3.77
N LYS A 51 -12.86 3.79 3.29
CA LYS A 51 -11.73 3.91 2.37
C LYS A 51 -10.43 3.93 3.14
N ILE A 52 -9.59 2.94 2.88
CA ILE A 52 -8.37 2.69 3.64
C ILE A 52 -7.16 2.50 2.74
N GLN A 53 -5.98 2.68 3.32
CA GLN A 53 -4.71 2.36 2.72
C GLN A 53 -3.92 1.44 3.65
N LEU A 54 -3.54 0.26 3.16
CA LEU A 54 -2.82 -0.74 3.96
C LEU A 54 -1.55 -1.19 3.24
N GLY A 55 -0.47 -1.31 4.01
CA GLY A 55 0.73 -2.00 3.59
C GLY A 55 0.65 -3.49 3.94
N GLY A 56 1.29 -4.33 3.14
CA GLY A 56 1.26 -5.77 3.36
C GLY A 56 2.43 -6.54 2.76
N LEU A 57 2.65 -7.72 3.34
CA LEU A 57 3.50 -8.79 2.85
C LEU A 57 2.60 -9.88 2.27
N ILE A 58 2.78 -10.23 1.02
CA ILE A 58 1.98 -11.29 0.37
C ILE A 58 2.31 -12.65 1.00
N VAL A 59 1.28 -13.35 1.44
CA VAL A 59 1.36 -14.74 1.90
C VAL A 59 0.98 -15.67 0.75
N GLN A 60 -0.13 -15.35 0.06
CA GLN A 60 -0.70 -16.16 -0.98
C GLN A 60 -1.53 -15.31 -1.93
N SER A 61 -1.64 -15.74 -3.17
CA SER A 61 -2.57 -15.15 -4.14
C SER A 61 -3.29 -16.24 -4.94
N ASP A 62 -4.53 -15.96 -5.32
CA ASP A 62 -5.36 -16.77 -6.23
C ASP A 62 -5.88 -15.88 -7.35
N THR A 63 -5.69 -16.33 -8.60
CA THR A 63 -6.12 -15.58 -9.79
C THR A 63 -7.22 -16.35 -10.51
N LYS A 64 -8.38 -15.73 -10.59
CA LYS A 64 -9.51 -16.19 -11.44
C LYS A 64 -9.62 -15.25 -12.63
N THR A 65 -10.37 -15.60 -13.64
CA THR A 65 -10.44 -14.97 -14.97
C THR A 65 -10.22 -13.44 -15.01
N ASN A 66 -10.84 -12.67 -14.11
CA ASN A 66 -10.70 -11.20 -14.02
C ASN A 66 -10.63 -10.70 -12.57
N THR A 67 -10.32 -11.56 -11.63
CA THR A 67 -10.26 -11.21 -10.21
C THR A 67 -9.03 -11.84 -9.60
N VAL A 68 -8.30 -11.07 -8.82
CA VAL A 68 -7.17 -11.53 -8.02
C VAL A 68 -7.55 -11.41 -6.56
N THR A 69 -7.38 -12.49 -5.81
CA THR A 69 -7.49 -12.49 -4.35
C THR A 69 -6.09 -12.61 -3.78
N ILE A 70 -5.68 -11.68 -2.94
CA ILE A 70 -4.37 -11.67 -2.30
C ILE A 70 -4.60 -11.78 -0.80
N VAL A 71 -3.94 -12.73 -0.14
CA VAL A 71 -3.83 -12.76 1.32
C VAL A 71 -2.51 -12.13 1.71
N ALA A 72 -2.57 -11.13 2.57
CA ALA A 72 -1.39 -10.40 3.01
C ALA A 72 -1.36 -10.27 4.54
N ILE A 73 -0.16 -10.28 5.11
CA ILE A 73 0.09 -9.88 6.49
C ILE A 73 0.23 -8.36 6.50
N GLN A 74 -0.53 -7.68 7.34
CA GLN A 74 -0.46 -6.23 7.47
C GLN A 74 0.91 -5.78 7.98
N LEU A 75 1.50 -4.83 7.25
CA LEU A 75 2.73 -4.14 7.61
C LEU A 75 2.48 -2.64 7.71
N PRO A 76 3.12 -1.93 8.67
CA PRO A 76 3.02 -0.48 8.76
C PRO A 76 3.68 0.16 7.53
N ILE A 77 3.05 1.20 7.01
CA ILE A 77 3.62 2.05 5.97
C ILE A 77 4.49 3.10 6.65
N VAL A 78 5.76 3.18 6.26
CA VAL A 78 6.71 4.15 6.82
C VAL A 78 7.02 5.25 5.82
N GLU A 79 7.20 6.48 6.33
CA GLU A 79 7.49 7.64 5.47
C GLU A 79 8.97 7.76 5.12
N HIS A 80 9.85 7.20 5.93
CA HIS A 80 11.30 7.42 5.79
C HIS A 80 12.10 6.11 5.96
N PRO A 81 13.16 5.88 5.17
CA PRO A 81 13.73 6.74 4.12
C PRO A 81 12.89 6.78 2.84
N ALA A 82 12.00 5.81 2.65
CA ALA A 82 11.14 5.71 1.48
C ALA A 82 9.75 5.23 1.90
N TYR A 83 8.74 5.76 1.23
CA TYR A 83 7.35 5.40 1.46
C TYR A 83 7.09 3.95 1.05
N GLY A 84 6.98 3.05 2.03
CA GLY A 84 6.77 1.62 1.76
C GLY A 84 6.39 0.82 3.01
N PRO A 85 5.95 -0.43 2.83
CA PRO A 85 5.68 -1.33 3.95
C PRO A 85 7.00 -1.79 4.58
N LYS A 86 7.10 -1.71 5.91
CA LYS A 86 8.28 -2.11 6.66
C LYS A 86 8.00 -3.35 7.49
N ASP A 87 8.90 -4.33 7.43
CA ASP A 87 8.82 -5.48 8.31
C ASP A 87 9.00 -5.07 9.77
N THR A 88 8.10 -5.55 10.61
CA THR A 88 8.16 -5.34 12.05
C THR A 88 8.14 -6.70 12.75
N LYS A 89 8.74 -6.75 13.97
CA LYS A 89 8.68 -7.96 14.78
C LYS A 89 7.26 -8.36 15.20
N LYS A 90 6.33 -7.40 15.24
CA LYS A 90 4.90 -7.62 15.51
C LYS A 90 4.13 -7.60 14.20
N ARG A 91 3.72 -8.78 13.76
CA ARG A 91 2.78 -8.92 12.65
C ARG A 91 1.37 -8.64 13.16
N SER A 92 0.67 -7.70 12.54
CA SER A 92 -0.64 -7.24 13.01
C SER A 92 -1.78 -8.18 12.65
N GLY A 93 -1.56 -9.15 11.74
CA GLY A 93 -2.52 -10.15 11.31
C GLY A 93 -2.73 -10.16 9.80
N GLU A 94 -3.54 -11.11 9.34
CA GLU A 94 -3.83 -11.33 7.93
C GLU A 94 -5.10 -10.60 7.52
N PHE A 95 -5.15 -10.19 6.24
CA PHE A 95 -6.33 -9.67 5.58
C PHE A 95 -6.33 -10.08 4.10
N ALA A 96 -7.50 -10.04 3.49
CA ALA A 96 -7.68 -10.34 2.08
C ALA A 96 -7.86 -9.05 1.26
N ILE A 97 -7.27 -9.02 0.08
CA ILE A 97 -7.42 -7.97 -0.92
C ILE A 97 -8.08 -8.59 -2.14
N LEU A 98 -9.21 -8.03 -2.55
CA LEU A 98 -9.91 -8.38 -3.77
C LEU A 98 -9.62 -7.30 -4.81
N TYR A 99 -9.09 -7.68 -5.98
CA TYR A 99 -8.80 -6.74 -7.07
C TYR A 99 -9.47 -7.23 -8.36
N ARG A 100 -10.13 -6.32 -9.07
CA ARG A 100 -10.72 -6.58 -10.39
C ARG A 100 -9.75 -6.12 -11.46
N GLY A 101 -9.16 -7.08 -12.15
CA GLY A 101 -8.18 -6.80 -13.19
C GLY A 101 -7.13 -7.90 -13.28
N LYS A 102 -6.15 -7.66 -14.15
CA LYS A 102 -5.02 -8.56 -14.34
C LYS A 102 -3.79 -7.95 -13.67
N ILE A 103 -3.04 -8.77 -12.97
CA ILE A 103 -1.76 -8.44 -12.36
C ILE A 103 -0.74 -9.45 -12.89
N GLU A 104 0.45 -8.99 -13.23
CA GLU A 104 1.52 -9.90 -13.66
C GLU A 104 1.92 -10.85 -12.52
N PRO A 105 2.04 -12.17 -12.81
CA PRO A 105 2.31 -13.19 -11.78
C PRO A 105 3.57 -12.93 -10.94
N VAL A 106 4.56 -12.24 -11.49
CA VAL A 106 5.81 -11.91 -10.80
C VAL A 106 5.57 -11.04 -9.56
N TYR A 107 4.54 -10.19 -9.56
CA TYR A 107 4.19 -9.33 -8.43
C TYR A 107 3.34 -10.04 -7.38
N LEU A 108 2.68 -11.13 -7.75
CA LEU A 108 1.78 -11.89 -6.88
C LEU A 108 2.48 -12.97 -6.04
N GLN A 109 3.79 -13.06 -6.14
CA GLN A 109 4.56 -14.08 -5.42
C GLN A 109 4.57 -13.81 -3.91
N ALA A 110 4.49 -14.90 -3.13
CA ALA A 110 4.64 -14.83 -1.67
C ALA A 110 5.99 -14.17 -1.31
N GLY A 111 5.97 -13.32 -0.29
CA GLY A 111 7.14 -12.55 0.13
C GLY A 111 7.25 -11.17 -0.50
N ASN A 112 6.56 -10.88 -1.59
CA ASN A 112 6.53 -9.54 -2.15
C ASN A 112 5.77 -8.57 -1.23
N ARG A 113 6.08 -7.28 -1.38
CA ARG A 113 5.46 -6.19 -0.60
C ARG A 113 4.45 -5.46 -1.46
N LEU A 114 3.42 -4.94 -0.82
CA LEU A 114 2.41 -4.13 -1.49
C LEU A 114 1.89 -3.01 -0.59
N ILE A 115 1.33 -1.99 -1.22
CA ILE A 115 0.38 -1.06 -0.61
C ILE A 115 -0.90 -1.12 -1.43
N ALA A 116 -2.05 -1.30 -0.77
CA ALA A 116 -3.35 -1.27 -1.40
C ALA A 116 -4.19 -0.10 -0.88
N VAL A 117 -4.94 0.53 -1.77
CA VAL A 117 -5.96 1.54 -1.47
C VAL A 117 -7.30 1.04 -1.96
N GLY A 118 -8.32 1.09 -1.11
CA GLY A 118 -9.65 0.61 -1.49
C GLY A 118 -10.68 0.72 -0.35
N LEU A 119 -11.80 0.06 -0.53
CA LEU A 119 -12.90 0.04 0.41
C LEU A 119 -12.92 -1.27 1.20
N THR A 120 -13.11 -1.20 2.51
CA THR A 120 -13.39 -2.37 3.33
C THR A 120 -14.74 -2.96 2.98
N GLY A 121 -14.83 -4.29 3.07
CA GLY A 121 -16.06 -5.03 2.78
C GLY A 121 -16.35 -6.11 3.82
N ALA A 122 -17.31 -6.95 3.50
CA ALA A 122 -17.60 -8.13 4.31
C ALA A 122 -16.39 -9.10 4.34
N PRO A 123 -16.16 -9.82 5.44
CA PRO A 123 -15.08 -10.80 5.51
C PRO A 123 -15.28 -11.90 4.46
N VAL A 124 -14.18 -12.41 3.93
CA VAL A 124 -14.17 -13.46 2.92
C VAL A 124 -13.56 -14.74 3.47
N LYS A 125 -14.06 -15.88 2.98
CA LYS A 125 -13.47 -17.19 3.26
C LYS A 125 -12.40 -17.47 2.23
N VAL A 126 -11.18 -17.68 2.69
CA VAL A 126 -10.02 -18.05 1.88
C VAL A 126 -9.35 -19.28 2.48
N GLU A 127 -8.81 -20.12 1.63
CA GLU A 127 -8.00 -21.25 2.05
C GLU A 127 -6.53 -20.82 2.06
N VAL A 128 -5.88 -20.97 3.22
CA VAL A 128 -4.47 -20.63 3.43
C VAL A 128 -3.82 -21.83 4.11
N ASP A 129 -2.80 -22.41 3.50
CA ASP A 129 -2.12 -23.64 3.99
C ASP A 129 -3.12 -24.77 4.31
N ASP A 130 -4.04 -25.07 3.38
CA ASP A 130 -5.10 -26.09 3.51
C ASP A 130 -6.10 -25.83 4.67
N VAL A 131 -6.11 -24.62 5.22
CA VAL A 131 -7.03 -24.22 6.30
C VAL A 131 -7.96 -23.11 5.81
N LEU A 132 -9.27 -23.37 5.86
CA LEU A 132 -10.29 -22.37 5.54
C LEU A 132 -10.37 -21.32 6.65
N ARG A 133 -10.03 -20.07 6.33
CA ARG A 133 -10.04 -18.93 7.26
C ARG A 133 -11.03 -17.87 6.81
N SER A 134 -11.67 -17.21 7.76
CA SER A 134 -12.47 -16.01 7.49
C SER A 134 -11.60 -14.78 7.77
N LEU A 135 -11.23 -14.05 6.73
CA LEU A 135 -10.37 -12.86 6.85
C LEU A 135 -11.16 -11.58 6.59
N PRO A 136 -10.84 -10.48 7.31
CA PRO A 136 -11.32 -9.16 6.93
C PRO A 136 -10.86 -8.86 5.52
N ALA A 137 -11.70 -8.22 4.71
CA ALA A 137 -11.42 -8.05 3.30
C ALA A 137 -11.63 -6.60 2.85
N MET A 138 -10.81 -6.19 1.89
CA MET A 138 -10.98 -4.93 1.16
C MET A 138 -11.06 -5.18 -0.34
N THR A 139 -11.85 -4.38 -1.05
CA THR A 139 -11.81 -4.30 -2.51
C THR A 139 -10.86 -3.16 -2.89
N ALA A 140 -9.75 -3.52 -3.50
CA ALA A 140 -8.73 -2.56 -3.86
C ALA A 140 -9.10 -1.81 -5.15
N GLN A 141 -8.98 -0.49 -5.10
CA GLN A 141 -9.05 0.40 -6.27
C GLN A 141 -7.69 0.51 -6.96
N CYS A 142 -6.62 0.59 -6.15
CA CYS A 142 -5.25 0.58 -6.63
C CYS A 142 -4.39 -0.30 -5.72
N ILE A 143 -3.38 -0.94 -6.31
CA ILE A 143 -2.35 -1.68 -5.59
C ILE A 143 -1.00 -1.35 -6.21
N HIS A 144 -0.04 -0.99 -5.38
CA HIS A 144 1.35 -0.84 -5.76
C HIS A 144 2.15 -2.01 -5.19
N PHE A 145 3.00 -2.61 -6.01
CA PHE A 145 3.80 -3.79 -5.65
C PHE A 145 5.29 -3.51 -5.76
N TRP A 146 6.04 -4.14 -4.87
CA TRP A 146 7.49 -4.30 -4.94
C TRP A 146 7.83 -5.78 -5.03
N ASN A 147 8.53 -6.17 -6.10
CA ASN A 147 9.02 -7.54 -6.27
C ASN A 147 10.30 -7.73 -5.44
N THR A 148 10.14 -7.91 -4.13
CA THR A 148 11.25 -8.01 -3.18
C THR A 148 11.89 -9.39 -3.11
N GLY A 149 11.24 -10.41 -3.68
CA GLY A 149 11.70 -11.80 -3.58
C GLY A 149 11.81 -12.30 -2.13
N GLY A 150 10.96 -11.79 -1.23
CA GLY A 150 10.93 -12.17 0.18
C GLY A 150 11.85 -11.36 1.11
N LYS A 151 12.71 -10.48 0.55
CA LYS A 151 13.55 -9.58 1.36
C LYS A 151 12.73 -8.43 1.94
N ASP A 152 13.22 -7.80 3.01
CA ASP A 152 12.64 -6.54 3.49
C ASP A 152 12.90 -5.44 2.45
N ILE A 153 11.95 -4.52 2.29
CA ILE A 153 12.13 -3.38 1.40
C ILE A 153 13.31 -2.49 1.85
N ALA A 154 13.60 -2.46 3.14
CA ALA A 154 14.73 -1.73 3.71
C ALA A 154 16.11 -2.29 3.32
N ASP A 155 16.17 -3.53 2.77
CA ASP A 155 17.42 -4.12 2.28
C ASP A 155 17.83 -3.57 0.91
N PHE A 156 16.97 -2.77 0.26
CA PHE A 156 17.22 -2.16 -1.04
C PHE A 156 17.62 -0.70 -0.89
N GLY A 157 18.56 -0.26 -1.71
CA GLY A 157 18.95 1.15 -1.79
C GLY A 157 17.78 2.03 -2.25
N TYR A 158 17.72 3.25 -1.74
CA TYR A 158 16.73 4.24 -2.17
C TYR A 158 17.43 5.49 -2.72
N SER A 159 17.09 5.88 -3.96
CA SER A 159 17.76 6.99 -4.66
C SER A 159 16.84 8.19 -4.93
N GLY A 160 15.66 8.24 -4.34
CA GLY A 160 14.66 9.30 -4.57
C GLY A 160 13.78 9.10 -5.81
N ALA A 161 14.20 8.21 -6.73
CA ALA A 161 13.40 7.76 -7.87
C ALA A 161 12.71 6.41 -7.61
N GLY A 162 12.96 5.80 -6.46
CA GLY A 162 12.47 4.48 -6.07
C GLY A 162 13.56 3.64 -5.40
N TYR A 163 13.25 2.40 -5.12
CA TYR A 163 14.22 1.45 -4.58
C TYR A 163 15.09 0.87 -5.70
N GLU A 164 16.41 1.02 -5.56
CA GLU A 164 17.36 0.56 -6.58
C GLU A 164 17.27 -0.94 -6.79
N SER A 165 17.26 -1.32 -8.09
CA SER A 165 17.15 -2.70 -8.56
C SER A 165 15.84 -3.42 -8.24
N LEU A 166 14.88 -2.79 -7.54
CA LEU A 166 13.55 -3.36 -7.37
C LEU A 166 12.69 -3.10 -8.61
N ARG A 167 11.97 -4.15 -9.03
CA ARG A 167 10.84 -3.97 -9.94
C ARG A 167 9.63 -3.59 -9.13
N GLU A 168 9.00 -2.48 -9.49
CA GLU A 168 7.80 -1.99 -8.86
C GLU A 168 6.76 -1.61 -9.93
N GLU A 169 5.49 -1.82 -9.63
CA GLU A 169 4.38 -1.55 -10.56
C GLU A 169 3.11 -1.19 -9.81
N THR A 170 2.32 -0.29 -10.40
CA THR A 170 1.03 0.14 -9.87
C THR A 170 -0.10 -0.32 -10.78
N TYR A 171 -1.06 -1.03 -10.21
CA TYR A 171 -2.29 -1.46 -10.86
C TYR A 171 -3.47 -0.72 -10.25
N CYS A 172 -4.27 -0.06 -11.07
CA CYS A 172 -5.51 0.59 -10.66
C CYS A 172 -6.68 0.07 -11.48
N GLU A 173 -7.85 -0.11 -10.85
CA GLU A 173 -9.08 -0.37 -11.59
C GLU A 173 -9.35 0.80 -12.54
N THR A 174 -9.66 0.48 -13.79
CA THR A 174 -10.16 1.47 -14.73
C THR A 174 -11.56 1.82 -14.26
N LEU A 175 -11.71 2.92 -13.54
CA LEU A 175 -13.05 3.41 -13.18
C LEU A 175 -13.79 3.72 -14.47
N PRO A 176 -15.00 3.18 -14.71
CA PRO A 176 -15.82 3.65 -15.81
C PRO A 176 -16.10 5.15 -15.57
N TYR A 177 -15.85 5.96 -16.58
CA TYR A 177 -16.17 7.39 -16.62
C TYR A 177 -17.67 7.60 -16.56
#